data_74783863a7e1e23ca512b94d962400c8
#
_entry.id   74783863a7e1e23ca512b94d962400c8
#
_cell.length_a   1.000
_cell.length_b   1.000
_cell.length_c   1.000
_cell.angle_alpha   90.00
_cell.angle_beta   90.00
_cell.angle_gamma   90.00
#
_symmetry.space_group_name_H-M   'P 1'
#
loop_
_entity.id
_entity.type
_entity.pdbx_description
1 polymer ?
#
loop_
_entity_poly.entity_id
_entity_poly.type
_entity_poly.pdbx_seq_one_letter_code
_entity_poly.pdbx_strand_id
1 'polypeptide(L)'
;LSGATGPTGPAGAVPEDIFASFIGSSELFTDGNQLLLFPSVEDVTGNITESDVQHIQLSAGYYLVSYSVSAIFTDPSYMQVTPFYNGRAHLETGVYFATTADGSSACGSAHFILVATAPTTFTLTYSGPLDAREGTVTLTFLKLRRSI
;
A
#
# COMPACT_ATOMS: atom_id res chain seq x y z
N LEU A 1 22.72 42.55 -40.06
CA LEU A 1 21.89 41.44 -40.49
C LEU A 1 21.74 40.44 -39.34
N SER A 2 20.54 40.33 -38.73
CA SER A 2 20.21 39.34 -37.73
C SER A 2 19.88 38.02 -38.42
N GLY A 3 20.60 36.94 -38.08
CA GLY A 3 20.32 35.61 -38.61
C GLY A 3 19.03 35.05 -38.01
N ALA A 4 18.36 34.15 -38.73
CA ALA A 4 17.15 33.46 -38.24
C ALA A 4 17.50 32.62 -37.02
N THR A 5 16.63 32.68 -36.01
CA THR A 5 16.69 31.76 -34.84
C THR A 5 16.57 30.34 -35.32
N GLY A 6 17.48 29.47 -34.90
CA GLY A 6 17.42 28.05 -35.21
C GLY A 6 16.14 27.39 -34.68
N PRO A 7 15.74 26.22 -35.23
CA PRO A 7 14.56 25.50 -34.75
C PRO A 7 14.70 25.10 -33.31
N THR A 8 13.59 25.15 -32.57
CA THR A 8 13.51 24.63 -31.20
C THR A 8 13.85 23.13 -31.22
N GLY A 9 14.73 22.68 -30.33
CA GLY A 9 15.03 21.26 -30.18
C GLY A 9 13.78 20.43 -29.83
N PRO A 10 13.83 19.09 -30.02
CA PRO A 10 12.73 18.23 -29.72
C PRO A 10 12.36 18.33 -28.22
N ALA A 11 11.08 18.25 -27.91
CA ALA A 11 10.60 18.18 -26.51
C ALA A 11 11.23 16.96 -25.83
N GLY A 12 11.67 17.13 -24.60
CA GLY A 12 12.18 16.01 -23.80
C GLY A 12 11.09 14.95 -23.60
N ALA A 13 11.51 13.68 -23.42
CA ALA A 13 10.58 12.61 -23.09
C ALA A 13 9.87 12.91 -21.75
N VAL A 14 8.56 12.66 -21.71
CA VAL A 14 7.80 12.73 -20.47
C VAL A 14 8.20 11.51 -19.62
N PRO A 15 8.64 11.68 -18.35
CA PRO A 15 8.93 10.54 -17.49
C PRO A 15 7.68 9.69 -17.29
N GLU A 16 7.86 8.37 -17.25
CA GLU A 16 6.78 7.44 -16.90
C GLU A 16 6.27 7.68 -15.47
N ASP A 17 4.98 7.52 -15.27
CA ASP A 17 4.39 7.51 -13.94
C ASP A 17 4.76 6.19 -13.23
N ILE A 18 5.02 6.27 -11.91
CA ILE A 18 5.45 5.14 -11.10
C ILE A 18 4.35 4.84 -10.10
N PHE A 19 3.61 3.80 -10.35
CA PHE A 19 2.51 3.36 -9.48
C PHE A 19 2.29 1.86 -9.57
N ALA A 20 1.70 1.30 -8.52
CA ALA A 20 1.19 -0.07 -8.50
C ALA A 20 -0.03 -0.16 -7.59
N SER A 21 -0.90 -1.11 -7.85
CA SER A 21 -2.06 -1.39 -7.03
C SER A 21 -2.20 -2.90 -6.79
N PHE A 22 -2.59 -3.24 -5.57
CA PHE A 22 -2.71 -4.61 -5.10
C PHE A 22 -4.07 -4.81 -4.47
N ILE A 23 -4.60 -6.02 -4.59
CA ILE A 23 -5.89 -6.40 -4.03
C ILE A 23 -5.80 -7.77 -3.34
N GLY A 24 -6.62 -7.96 -2.32
CA GLY A 24 -6.91 -9.26 -1.73
C GLY A 24 -8.40 -9.34 -1.41
N SER A 25 -8.99 -10.51 -1.51
CA SER A 25 -10.41 -10.71 -1.23
C SER A 25 -10.67 -12.11 -0.69
N SER A 26 -11.77 -12.25 0.06
CA SER A 26 -12.20 -13.51 0.66
C SER A 26 -11.13 -14.19 1.53
N GLU A 27 -10.27 -13.39 2.15
CA GLU A 27 -9.18 -13.85 2.99
C GLU A 27 -9.66 -14.05 4.43
N LEU A 28 -9.13 -15.08 5.08
CA LEU A 28 -9.25 -15.21 6.54
C LEU A 28 -8.10 -14.46 7.19
N PHE A 29 -8.41 -13.37 7.89
CA PHE A 29 -7.43 -12.64 8.67
C PHE A 29 -7.22 -13.32 10.01
N THR A 30 -6.00 -13.75 10.29
CA THR A 30 -5.61 -14.38 11.56
C THR A 30 -4.51 -13.61 12.26
N ASP A 31 -4.49 -13.63 13.59
CA ASP A 31 -3.56 -12.85 14.40
C ASP A 31 -2.09 -13.10 14.02
N GLY A 32 -1.36 -12.01 13.79
CA GLY A 32 0.04 -12.03 13.39
C GLY A 32 0.31 -12.31 11.91
N ASN A 33 -0.70 -12.63 11.10
CA ASN A 33 -0.50 -12.90 9.68
C ASN A 33 -0.46 -11.61 8.86
N GLN A 34 0.39 -11.65 7.84
CA GLN A 34 0.46 -10.62 6.82
C GLN A 34 -0.64 -10.85 5.78
N LEU A 35 -1.26 -9.77 5.34
CA LEU A 35 -2.32 -9.82 4.34
C LEU A 35 -1.77 -10.23 2.96
N LEU A 36 -2.58 -10.96 2.21
CA LEU A 36 -2.28 -11.34 0.83
C LEU A 36 -2.58 -10.15 -0.11
N LEU A 37 -1.61 -9.81 -0.93
CA LEU A 37 -1.61 -8.65 -1.80
C LEU A 37 -1.29 -9.11 -3.23
N PHE A 38 -2.31 -9.27 -4.05
CA PHE A 38 -2.15 -9.71 -5.44
C PHE A 38 -2.10 -8.49 -6.37
N PRO A 39 -1.19 -8.42 -7.34
CA PRO A 39 -1.09 -7.28 -8.22
C PRO A 39 -2.34 -7.17 -9.11
N SER A 40 -2.96 -6.00 -9.09
CA SER A 40 -4.03 -5.62 -10.03
C SER A 40 -3.54 -4.66 -11.10
N VAL A 41 -2.54 -3.84 -10.75
CA VAL A 41 -1.80 -2.97 -11.67
C VAL A 41 -0.34 -3.00 -11.25
N GLU A 42 0.52 -3.46 -12.15
CA GLU A 42 1.96 -3.56 -11.90
C GLU A 42 2.69 -2.26 -12.28
N ASP A 43 3.74 -1.93 -11.53
CA ASP A 43 4.68 -0.89 -11.92
C ASP A 43 5.62 -1.42 -13.01
N VAL A 44 5.67 -0.72 -14.15
CA VAL A 44 6.52 -1.08 -15.29
C VAL A 44 7.95 -0.55 -15.17
N THR A 45 8.22 0.29 -14.17
CA THR A 45 9.55 0.94 -13.99
C THR A 45 10.48 0.16 -13.07
N GLY A 46 9.98 -0.85 -12.36
CA GLY A 46 10.75 -1.64 -11.39
C GLY A 46 11.01 -0.97 -10.04
N ASN A 47 10.35 0.17 -9.76
CA ASN A 47 10.46 0.84 -8.46
C ASN A 47 9.59 0.20 -7.37
N ILE A 48 8.49 -0.44 -7.78
CA ILE A 48 7.54 -1.12 -6.92
C ILE A 48 7.40 -2.54 -7.45
N THR A 49 7.88 -3.53 -6.71
CA THR A 49 7.86 -4.93 -7.14
C THR A 49 7.38 -5.83 -6.00
N GLU A 50 6.97 -7.04 -6.31
CA GLU A 50 6.67 -8.06 -5.32
C GLU A 50 7.82 -9.05 -5.22
N SER A 51 8.21 -9.44 -4.00
CA SER A 51 9.02 -10.62 -3.77
C SER A 51 8.16 -11.87 -3.56
N ASP A 52 6.98 -11.69 -3.02
CA ASP A 52 5.89 -12.67 -2.89
C ASP A 52 4.56 -11.93 -2.60
N VAL A 53 3.45 -12.66 -2.49
CA VAL A 53 2.10 -12.09 -2.31
C VAL A 53 1.87 -11.35 -0.98
N GLN A 54 2.87 -11.25 -0.11
CA GLN A 54 2.78 -10.55 1.17
C GLN A 54 3.79 -9.39 1.29
N HIS A 55 4.82 -9.38 0.44
CA HIS A 55 5.96 -8.47 0.55
C HIS A 55 6.13 -7.63 -0.71
N ILE A 56 5.92 -6.33 -0.56
CA ILE A 56 6.11 -5.34 -1.63
C ILE A 56 7.46 -4.65 -1.42
N GLN A 57 8.29 -4.64 -2.45
CA GLN A 57 9.59 -3.96 -2.44
C GLN A 57 9.45 -2.57 -3.03
N LEU A 58 9.89 -1.57 -2.29
CA LEU A 58 9.88 -0.17 -2.71
C LEU A 58 11.33 0.32 -2.84
N SER A 59 11.66 0.96 -3.95
CA SER A 59 12.92 1.69 -4.09
C SER A 59 12.93 2.93 -3.20
N ALA A 60 14.08 3.54 -2.97
CA ALA A 60 14.16 4.81 -2.24
C ALA A 60 13.32 5.89 -2.92
N GLY A 61 12.61 6.71 -2.13
CA GLY A 61 11.74 7.77 -2.64
C GLY A 61 10.61 8.15 -1.71
N TYR A 62 9.76 9.04 -2.19
CA TYR A 62 8.52 9.45 -1.54
C TYR A 62 7.35 8.74 -2.22
N TYR A 63 6.48 8.14 -1.44
CA TYR A 63 5.29 7.42 -1.94
C TYR A 63 4.03 7.94 -1.29
N LEU A 64 3.01 8.25 -2.07
CA LEU A 64 1.65 8.28 -1.57
C LEU A 64 1.19 6.83 -1.44
N VAL A 65 0.85 6.42 -0.23
CA VAL A 65 0.29 5.11 0.08
C VAL A 65 -1.16 5.28 0.48
N SER A 66 -2.03 4.50 -0.14
CA SER A 66 -3.45 4.48 0.15
C SER A 66 -3.91 3.04 0.27
N TYR A 67 -4.53 2.68 1.40
CA TYR A 67 -5.11 1.36 1.54
C TYR A 67 -6.43 1.40 2.29
N SER A 68 -7.26 0.41 1.99
CA SER A 68 -8.48 0.15 2.74
C SER A 68 -8.61 -1.34 3.01
N VAL A 69 -9.16 -1.68 4.16
CA VAL A 69 -9.44 -3.05 4.57
C VAL A 69 -10.86 -3.17 5.09
N SER A 70 -11.47 -4.32 4.85
CA SER A 70 -12.76 -4.68 5.44
C SER A 70 -12.77 -6.17 5.78
N ALA A 71 -13.53 -6.52 6.79
CA ALA A 71 -13.72 -7.90 7.21
C ALA A 71 -15.02 -8.07 7.99
N ILE A 72 -15.42 -9.32 8.23
CA ILE A 72 -16.59 -9.66 9.02
C ILE A 72 -16.15 -10.45 10.25
N PHE A 73 -16.59 -9.99 11.42
CA PHE A 73 -16.45 -10.71 12.67
C PHE A 73 -17.69 -11.55 12.96
N THR A 74 -17.50 -12.79 13.35
CA THR A 74 -18.59 -13.66 13.83
C THR A 74 -19.15 -13.17 15.15
N ASP A 75 -18.27 -12.79 16.07
CA ASP A 75 -18.56 -12.27 17.40
C ASP A 75 -18.01 -10.85 17.58
N PRO A 76 -18.50 -10.06 18.55
CA PRO A 76 -17.93 -8.75 18.86
C PRO A 76 -16.43 -8.84 19.14
N SER A 77 -15.65 -8.00 18.47
CA SER A 77 -14.20 -8.05 18.58
C SER A 77 -13.58 -6.70 18.21
N TYR A 78 -12.27 -6.64 18.30
CA TYR A 78 -11.48 -5.55 17.74
C TYR A 78 -10.34 -6.14 16.92
N MET A 79 -9.88 -5.39 15.92
CA MET A 79 -8.70 -5.73 15.15
C MET A 79 -7.92 -4.49 14.74
N GLN A 80 -6.66 -4.71 14.41
CA GLN A 80 -5.78 -3.70 13.88
C GLN A 80 -5.08 -4.25 12.63
N VAL A 81 -4.97 -3.42 11.61
CA VAL A 81 -4.10 -3.68 10.46
C VAL A 81 -2.99 -2.66 10.49
N THR A 82 -1.76 -3.12 10.53
CA THR A 82 -0.57 -2.29 10.74
C THR A 82 0.38 -2.39 9.57
N PRO A 83 0.73 -1.28 8.92
CA PRO A 83 1.82 -1.25 7.94
C PRO A 83 3.18 -1.46 8.60
N PHE A 84 4.04 -2.17 7.90
CA PHE A 84 5.45 -2.32 8.25
C PHE A 84 6.29 -1.83 7.07
N TYR A 85 7.18 -0.89 7.32
CA TYR A 85 8.14 -0.37 6.35
C TYR A 85 9.30 0.31 7.07
N ASN A 86 10.40 0.57 6.37
CA ASN A 86 11.62 1.12 6.97
C ASN A 86 12.09 0.35 8.21
N GLY A 87 11.89 -0.99 8.20
CA GLY A 87 12.34 -1.89 9.25
C GLY A 87 11.52 -1.88 10.55
N ARG A 88 10.36 -1.23 10.59
CA ARG A 88 9.50 -1.19 11.79
C ARG A 88 8.00 -1.17 11.47
N ALA A 89 7.19 -1.52 12.47
CA ALA A 89 5.76 -1.36 12.43
C ALA A 89 5.36 0.11 12.63
N HIS A 90 4.31 0.55 11.92
CA HIS A 90 3.80 1.92 11.93
C HIS A 90 2.35 1.96 12.38
N LEU A 91 2.14 2.00 13.70
CA LEU A 91 0.79 2.09 14.28
C LEU A 91 0.10 3.40 13.92
N GLU A 92 0.88 4.47 13.72
CA GLU A 92 0.39 5.79 13.36
C GLU A 92 -0.26 5.86 11.98
N THR A 93 0.01 4.89 11.12
CA THR A 93 -0.60 4.75 9.79
C THR A 93 -1.45 3.48 9.67
N GLY A 94 -1.66 2.79 10.78
CA GLY A 94 -2.53 1.63 10.87
C GLY A 94 -4.00 2.00 10.94
N VAL A 95 -4.86 1.03 10.72
CA VAL A 95 -6.29 1.14 10.96
C VAL A 95 -6.66 0.25 12.13
N TYR A 96 -7.53 0.78 12.99
CA TYR A 96 -8.09 0.08 14.15
C TYR A 96 -9.60 0.20 14.11
N PHE A 97 -10.31 -0.89 14.32
CA PHE A 97 -11.77 -0.90 14.43
C PHE A 97 -12.28 -2.01 15.32
N ALA A 98 -13.42 -1.76 15.95
CA ALA A 98 -14.09 -2.68 16.84
C ALA A 98 -15.55 -2.85 16.42
N THR A 99 -16.11 -4.02 16.72
CA THR A 99 -17.51 -4.35 16.50
C THR A 99 -18.19 -4.66 17.81
N THR A 100 -19.49 -4.40 17.91
CA THR A 100 -20.28 -4.57 19.14
C THR A 100 -21.40 -5.58 19.01
N ALA A 101 -21.59 -6.16 17.82
CA ALA A 101 -22.63 -7.14 17.56
C ALA A 101 -22.11 -8.32 16.72
N ASP A 102 -22.79 -9.46 16.82
CA ASP A 102 -22.47 -10.66 16.04
C ASP A 102 -22.65 -10.40 14.54
N GLY A 103 -21.79 -11.00 13.72
CA GLY A 103 -21.87 -10.89 12.26
C GLY A 103 -21.62 -9.48 11.73
N SER A 104 -20.95 -8.63 12.49
CA SER A 104 -20.69 -7.25 12.09
C SER A 104 -19.54 -7.15 11.09
N SER A 105 -19.72 -6.28 10.09
CA SER A 105 -18.62 -5.85 9.23
C SER A 105 -17.90 -4.65 9.83
N ALA A 106 -16.59 -4.60 9.60
CA ALA A 106 -15.76 -3.47 9.96
C ALA A 106 -14.89 -3.08 8.76
N CYS A 107 -14.64 -1.80 8.59
CA CYS A 107 -13.77 -1.30 7.53
C CYS A 107 -12.99 -0.08 8.03
N GLY A 108 -11.81 0.10 7.45
CA GLY A 108 -10.97 1.24 7.71
C GLY A 108 -10.05 1.53 6.54
N SER A 109 -9.56 2.74 6.46
CA SER A 109 -8.62 3.17 5.43
C SER A 109 -7.60 4.14 6.01
N ALA A 110 -6.44 4.20 5.38
CA ALA A 110 -5.41 5.17 5.70
C ALA A 110 -4.72 5.65 4.42
N HIS A 111 -4.31 6.91 4.45
CA HIS A 111 -3.60 7.58 3.37
C HIS A 111 -2.44 8.35 3.99
N PHE A 112 -1.23 8.15 3.50
CA PHE A 112 -0.05 8.81 4.06
C PHE A 112 1.09 8.91 3.04
N ILE A 113 2.04 9.76 3.34
CA ILE A 113 3.30 9.83 2.58
C ILE A 113 4.34 8.96 3.31
N LEU A 114 4.79 7.91 2.62
CA LEU A 114 5.92 7.10 3.05
C LEU A 114 7.21 7.68 2.48
N VAL A 115 8.19 7.87 3.35
CA VAL A 115 9.54 8.30 2.96
C VAL A 115 10.49 7.12 3.13
N ALA A 116 11.00 6.59 2.03
CA ALA A 116 12.01 5.53 2.03
C ALA A 116 13.36 6.13 1.64
N THR A 117 14.25 6.35 2.61
CA THR A 117 15.62 6.86 2.35
C THR A 117 16.54 5.80 1.75
N ALA A 118 16.14 4.53 1.82
CA ALA A 118 16.78 3.37 1.21
C ALA A 118 15.67 2.40 0.76
N PRO A 119 15.95 1.41 -0.09
CA PRO A 119 14.97 0.39 -0.45
C PRO A 119 14.37 -0.27 0.80
N THR A 120 13.05 -0.47 0.79
CA THR A 120 12.33 -1.04 1.93
C THR A 120 11.28 -2.06 1.49
N THR A 121 10.99 -3.00 2.37
CA THR A 121 9.88 -3.96 2.21
C THR A 121 8.66 -3.43 2.94
N PHE A 122 7.52 -3.43 2.26
CA PHE A 122 6.22 -3.04 2.82
C PHE A 122 5.34 -4.27 3.02
N THR A 123 4.70 -4.37 4.18
CA THR A 123 3.68 -5.38 4.50
C THR A 123 2.53 -4.77 5.27
N LEU A 124 1.39 -5.44 5.27
CA LEU A 124 0.24 -5.16 6.15
C LEU A 124 0.01 -6.37 7.05
N THR A 125 -0.01 -6.18 8.36
CA THR A 125 -0.21 -7.26 9.34
C THR A 125 -1.54 -7.08 10.06
N TYR A 126 -2.32 -8.15 10.13
CA TYR A 126 -3.52 -8.23 10.97
C TYR A 126 -3.14 -8.59 12.40
N SER A 127 -3.77 -7.95 13.37
CA SER A 127 -3.68 -8.29 14.80
C SER A 127 -5.05 -8.17 15.46
N GLY A 128 -5.42 -9.17 16.24
CA GLY A 128 -6.68 -9.17 16.95
C GLY A 128 -6.94 -10.49 17.67
N PRO A 129 -7.84 -10.51 18.68
CA PRO A 129 -8.11 -11.69 19.50
C PRO A 129 -8.94 -12.75 18.78
N LEU A 130 -9.65 -12.40 17.72
CA LEU A 130 -10.45 -13.30 16.89
C LEU A 130 -10.06 -13.19 15.44
N ASP A 131 -10.23 -14.27 14.70
CA ASP A 131 -10.12 -14.27 13.24
C ASP A 131 -11.27 -13.46 12.62
N ALA A 132 -10.96 -12.79 11.53
CA ALA A 132 -11.95 -12.07 10.73
C ALA A 132 -12.05 -12.70 9.35
N ARG A 133 -13.26 -13.00 8.91
CA ARG A 133 -13.57 -13.63 7.63
C ARG A 133 -13.93 -12.61 6.56
N GLU A 134 -13.94 -13.06 5.30
CA GLU A 134 -14.23 -12.21 4.13
C GLU A 134 -13.31 -10.97 4.08
N GLY A 135 -12.07 -11.15 4.49
CA GLY A 135 -11.07 -10.09 4.47
C GLY A 135 -10.82 -9.58 3.07
N THR A 136 -10.92 -8.27 2.91
CA THR A 136 -10.68 -7.60 1.64
C THR A 136 -9.72 -6.44 1.86
N VAL A 137 -8.75 -6.31 0.98
CA VAL A 137 -7.78 -5.22 1.01
C VAL A 137 -7.57 -4.65 -0.39
N THR A 138 -7.45 -3.33 -0.46
CA THR A 138 -6.93 -2.62 -1.63
C THR A 138 -5.77 -1.76 -1.17
N LEU A 139 -4.68 -1.77 -1.92
CA LEU A 139 -3.46 -1.05 -1.60
C LEU A 139 -2.90 -0.43 -2.88
N THR A 140 -2.62 0.86 -2.84
CA THR A 140 -2.06 1.58 -3.99
C THR A 140 -0.85 2.40 -3.55
N PHE A 141 0.21 2.35 -4.35
CA PHE A 141 1.39 3.18 -4.25
C PHE A 141 1.50 4.09 -5.46
N LEU A 142 1.78 5.35 -5.22
CA LEU A 142 2.17 6.32 -6.23
C LEU A 142 3.50 6.94 -5.79
N LYS A 143 4.57 6.70 -6.54
CA LYS A 143 5.87 7.31 -6.26
C LYS A 143 5.87 8.76 -6.73
N LEU A 144 6.19 9.67 -5.83
CA LEU A 144 6.26 11.09 -6.10
C LEU A 144 7.63 11.45 -6.72
N ARG A 145 7.65 12.50 -7.53
CA ARG A 145 8.86 12.93 -8.26
C ARG A 145 9.88 13.68 -7.40
N ARG A 146 9.54 13.98 -6.14
CA ARG A 146 10.47 14.59 -5.20
C ARG A 146 11.64 13.64 -4.95
N SER A 147 12.87 14.13 -5.12
CA SER A 147 14.08 13.35 -4.80
C SER A 147 14.32 13.29 -3.29
N ILE A 148 14.95 12.19 -2.87
CA ILE A 148 15.46 12.02 -1.51
C ILE A 148 16.68 12.91 -1.27
#